data_bf0c68aebb02ea060907a7fda7bb58fc
#
_entry.id   bf0c68aebb02ea060907a7fda7bb58fc
#
_cell.length_a   1.000
_cell.length_b   1.000
_cell.length_c   1.000
_cell.angle_alpha   90.00
_cell.angle_beta   90.00
_cell.angle_gamma   90.00
#
_symmetry.space_group_name_H-M   'P 1'
#
loop_
_entity.id
_entity.type
_entity.pdbx_description
1 polymer ?
#
loop_
_entity_poly.entity_id
_entity_poly.type
_entity_poly.pdbx_seq_one_letter_code
_entity_poly.pdbx_strand_id
1 'polypeptide(L)'
;MRVLVTGAAGFVGSWLVRDLVGDGHSVYAAGQAGHAFPADRGGAEWMGLDVTSAESVAEVVARAAPDAVFHLAGQASVGDSFHDPLGTWDVNATGTLRIASALPKGARLLLVSSAEAYGAVPEQEQPIAEDRPLRPCNPYAASKAAAEMAALQAGESGGIQVVVARSFNHTGPGQDPRFALASFARQLALIRAGGAEPVLRVGNLSARRDLLDVRDVVRAYVRLMDSGAPGRVYNVCSGAARSMREAVDELVEISGTRARVEVDPERVRPVDLPLLLGDNGRLRGLGWAPAIPFRQTLSDLLEWQAGRLDTRTPAAA
;
A
#
# COMPACT_ATOMS: atom_id res chain seq x y z
N MET A 1 -10.13 -21.58 1.47
CA MET A 1 -8.87 -21.59 2.23
C MET A 1 -9.01 -20.74 3.48
N ARG A 2 -8.22 -21.02 4.52
CA ARG A 2 -8.04 -20.15 5.70
C ARG A 2 -6.99 -19.10 5.36
N VAL A 3 -7.38 -17.85 5.33
CA VAL A 3 -6.51 -16.75 4.87
C VAL A 3 -6.31 -15.75 6.00
N LEU A 4 -5.07 -15.49 6.37
CA LEU A 4 -4.70 -14.43 7.31
C LEU A 4 -4.28 -13.18 6.52
N VAL A 5 -4.91 -12.05 6.83
CA VAL A 5 -4.52 -10.74 6.31
C VAL A 5 -4.00 -9.89 7.46
N THR A 6 -2.71 -9.60 7.51
CA THR A 6 -2.16 -8.64 8.48
C THR A 6 -2.21 -7.23 7.91
N GLY A 7 -2.37 -6.20 8.75
CA GLY A 7 -2.63 -4.85 8.26
C GLY A 7 -4.02 -4.69 7.62
N ALA A 8 -4.95 -5.56 7.99
CA ALA A 8 -6.28 -5.66 7.41
C ALA A 8 -7.12 -4.38 7.54
N ALA A 9 -6.92 -3.60 8.60
CA ALA A 9 -7.62 -2.32 8.80
C ALA A 9 -7.00 -1.15 7.99
N GLY A 10 -5.88 -1.37 7.31
CA GLY A 10 -5.22 -0.39 6.47
C GLY A 10 -5.92 -0.18 5.12
N PHE A 11 -5.41 0.79 4.35
CA PHE A 11 -5.97 1.18 3.05
C PHE A 11 -6.15 -0.02 2.10
N VAL A 12 -5.07 -0.72 1.76
CA VAL A 12 -5.12 -1.89 0.86
C VAL A 12 -5.78 -3.09 1.54
N GLY A 13 -5.49 -3.28 2.84
CA GLY A 13 -6.00 -4.43 3.62
C GLY A 13 -7.52 -4.48 3.66
N SER A 14 -8.20 -3.35 3.79
CA SER A 14 -9.67 -3.29 3.83
C SER A 14 -10.32 -3.72 2.50
N TRP A 15 -9.72 -3.35 1.37
CA TRP A 15 -10.15 -3.81 0.06
C TRP A 15 -9.91 -5.31 -0.12
N LEU A 16 -8.72 -5.78 0.26
CA LEU A 16 -8.35 -7.20 0.15
C LEU A 16 -9.25 -8.10 1.00
N VAL A 17 -9.52 -7.72 2.26
CA VAL A 17 -10.42 -8.49 3.14
C VAL A 17 -11.81 -8.65 2.51
N ARG A 18 -12.37 -7.56 1.97
CA ARG A 18 -13.68 -7.59 1.32
C ARG A 18 -13.70 -8.51 0.12
N ASP A 19 -12.69 -8.44 -0.75
CA ASP A 19 -12.63 -9.25 -1.96
C ASP A 19 -12.46 -10.75 -1.60
N LEU A 20 -11.56 -11.08 -0.65
CA LEU A 20 -11.35 -12.46 -0.20
C LEU A 20 -12.58 -13.08 0.45
N VAL A 21 -13.35 -12.32 1.23
CA VAL A 21 -14.62 -12.77 1.79
C VAL A 21 -15.65 -12.99 0.67
N GLY A 22 -15.71 -12.05 -0.30
CA GLY A 22 -16.58 -12.18 -1.48
C GLY A 22 -16.29 -13.44 -2.30
N ASP A 23 -15.03 -13.86 -2.37
CA ASP A 23 -14.58 -15.09 -3.03
C ASP A 23 -14.78 -16.36 -2.17
N GLY A 24 -15.41 -16.25 -0.99
CA GLY A 24 -15.78 -17.38 -0.13
C GLY A 24 -14.63 -17.96 0.69
N HIS A 25 -13.55 -17.20 0.94
CA HIS A 25 -12.49 -17.61 1.85
C HIS A 25 -12.87 -17.43 3.32
N SER A 26 -12.31 -18.25 4.21
CA SER A 26 -12.36 -18.03 5.67
C SER A 26 -11.27 -17.00 6.03
N VAL A 27 -11.66 -15.72 6.17
CA VAL A 27 -10.71 -14.63 6.34
C VAL A 27 -10.52 -14.26 7.82
N TYR A 28 -9.27 -14.28 8.25
CA TYR A 28 -8.80 -13.81 9.55
C TYR A 28 -8.12 -12.44 9.33
N ALA A 29 -8.80 -11.39 9.74
CA ALA A 29 -8.37 -10.01 9.51
C ALA A 29 -7.64 -9.47 10.75
N ALA A 30 -6.31 -9.35 10.66
CA ALA A 30 -5.49 -8.88 11.77
C ALA A 30 -5.15 -7.39 11.58
N GLY A 31 -5.67 -6.54 12.46
CA GLY A 31 -5.37 -5.12 12.56
C GLY A 31 -4.45 -4.81 13.75
N GLN A 32 -3.90 -3.60 13.80
CA GLN A 32 -3.04 -3.18 14.90
C GLN A 32 -3.76 -3.30 16.24
N ALA A 33 -3.14 -3.94 17.21
CA ALA A 33 -3.68 -4.09 18.56
C ALA A 33 -3.98 -2.72 19.19
N GLY A 34 -5.12 -2.63 19.90
CA GLY A 34 -5.57 -1.38 20.53
C GLY A 34 -6.29 -0.39 19.61
N HIS A 35 -6.35 -0.66 18.30
CA HIS A 35 -7.13 0.16 17.36
C HIS A 35 -8.53 -0.44 17.12
N ALA A 36 -9.51 0.44 16.89
CA ALA A 36 -10.86 0.00 16.57
C ALA A 36 -10.90 -0.69 15.19
N PHE A 37 -11.61 -1.83 15.13
CA PHE A 37 -11.91 -2.50 13.88
C PHE A 37 -13.10 -1.84 13.17
N PRO A 38 -13.28 -2.06 11.86
CA PRO A 38 -14.46 -1.61 11.15
C PRO A 38 -15.74 -2.08 11.84
N ALA A 39 -16.77 -1.20 11.91
CA ALA A 39 -18.06 -1.55 12.48
C ALA A 39 -18.74 -2.68 11.68
N ASP A 40 -18.66 -2.60 10.36
CA ASP A 40 -19.00 -3.71 9.47
C ASP A 40 -17.77 -4.61 9.31
N ARG A 41 -17.86 -5.82 9.86
CA ARG A 41 -16.78 -6.81 9.81
C ARG A 41 -16.75 -7.62 8.51
N GLY A 42 -17.73 -7.41 7.62
CA GLY A 42 -17.77 -7.96 6.27
C GLY A 42 -17.65 -9.49 6.19
N GLY A 43 -18.02 -10.24 7.26
CA GLY A 43 -17.86 -11.69 7.29
C GLY A 43 -16.48 -12.21 7.66
N ALA A 44 -15.48 -11.35 7.91
CA ALA A 44 -14.17 -11.74 8.40
C ALA A 44 -14.12 -11.86 9.93
N GLU A 45 -13.24 -12.72 10.44
CA GLU A 45 -12.90 -12.77 11.86
C GLU A 45 -11.78 -11.78 12.18
N TRP A 46 -12.10 -10.73 12.96
CA TRP A 46 -11.15 -9.65 13.29
C TRP A 46 -10.42 -9.92 14.61
N MET A 47 -9.11 -9.66 14.61
CA MET A 47 -8.24 -9.81 15.78
C MET A 47 -7.17 -8.73 15.85
N GLY A 48 -6.71 -8.42 17.06
CA GLY A 48 -5.58 -7.53 17.29
C GLY A 48 -4.26 -8.24 17.01
N LEU A 49 -3.32 -7.58 16.36
CA LEU A 49 -1.98 -8.07 16.10
C LEU A 49 -0.96 -6.96 16.35
N ASP A 50 -0.01 -7.26 17.21
CA ASP A 50 1.24 -6.52 17.35
C ASP A 50 2.38 -7.33 16.72
N VAL A 51 2.85 -6.93 15.54
CA VAL A 51 3.95 -7.61 14.82
C VAL A 51 5.30 -7.48 15.54
N THR A 52 5.41 -6.55 16.50
CA THR A 52 6.63 -6.38 17.31
C THR A 52 6.67 -7.34 18.51
N SER A 53 5.55 -8.00 18.85
CA SER A 53 5.43 -9.02 19.88
C SER A 53 5.41 -10.43 19.28
N ALA A 54 6.39 -11.25 19.64
CA ALA A 54 6.44 -12.65 19.20
C ALA A 54 5.25 -13.47 19.75
N GLU A 55 4.77 -13.14 20.96
CA GLU A 55 3.63 -13.78 21.58
C GLU A 55 2.34 -13.46 20.82
N SER A 56 2.08 -12.16 20.51
CA SER A 56 0.93 -11.74 19.72
C SER A 56 0.90 -12.40 18.34
N VAL A 57 2.06 -12.49 17.68
CA VAL A 57 2.19 -13.17 16.39
C VAL A 57 1.85 -14.66 16.51
N ALA A 58 2.39 -15.34 17.51
CA ALA A 58 2.14 -16.77 17.74
C ALA A 58 0.66 -17.05 18.01
N GLU A 59 -0.01 -16.25 18.85
CA GLU A 59 -1.45 -16.37 19.14
C GLU A 59 -2.30 -16.21 17.89
N VAL A 60 -2.05 -15.14 17.10
CA VAL A 60 -2.81 -14.85 15.87
C VAL A 60 -2.63 -15.96 14.84
N VAL A 61 -1.39 -16.42 14.62
CA VAL A 61 -1.11 -17.49 13.66
C VAL A 61 -1.73 -18.82 14.11
N ALA A 62 -1.63 -19.16 15.40
CA ALA A 62 -2.24 -20.39 15.94
C ALA A 62 -3.77 -20.37 15.79
N ARG A 63 -4.42 -19.25 16.08
CA ARG A 63 -5.88 -19.09 15.92
C ARG A 63 -6.32 -19.12 14.46
N ALA A 64 -5.61 -18.43 13.59
CA ALA A 64 -5.90 -18.41 12.16
C ALA A 64 -5.58 -19.77 11.51
N ALA A 65 -4.55 -20.49 11.94
CA ALA A 65 -4.00 -21.69 11.31
C ALA A 65 -4.03 -21.56 9.77
N PRO A 66 -3.33 -20.56 9.19
CA PRO A 66 -3.58 -20.13 7.82
C PRO A 66 -2.94 -21.07 6.79
N ASP A 67 -3.67 -21.33 5.70
CA ASP A 67 -3.12 -21.90 4.47
C ASP A 67 -2.33 -20.84 3.69
N ALA A 68 -2.82 -19.59 3.73
CA ALA A 68 -2.27 -18.45 3.03
C ALA A 68 -2.24 -17.18 3.90
N VAL A 69 -1.19 -16.39 3.76
CA VAL A 69 -1.01 -15.13 4.49
C VAL A 69 -0.69 -13.99 3.53
N PHE A 70 -1.48 -12.92 3.59
CA PHE A 70 -1.14 -11.65 2.99
C PHE A 70 -0.56 -10.74 4.08
N HIS A 71 0.75 -10.48 4.02
CA HIS A 71 1.42 -9.67 5.02
C HIS A 71 1.55 -8.22 4.55
N LEU A 72 0.55 -7.39 4.95
CA LEU A 72 0.47 -5.97 4.66
C LEU A 72 0.79 -5.10 5.88
N ALA A 73 0.87 -5.69 7.07
CA ALA A 73 1.23 -4.94 8.27
C ALA A 73 2.61 -4.30 8.10
N GLY A 74 2.69 -3.02 8.37
CA GLY A 74 3.93 -2.27 8.23
C GLY A 74 3.72 -0.78 8.43
N GLN A 75 4.78 -0.09 8.85
CA GLN A 75 4.85 1.36 8.80
C GLN A 75 5.10 1.75 7.32
N ALA A 76 4.21 2.57 6.74
CA ALA A 76 4.19 2.85 5.28
C ALA A 76 4.67 4.26 4.92
N SER A 77 4.92 5.13 5.90
CA SER A 77 5.32 6.52 5.68
C SER A 77 6.84 6.66 5.60
N VAL A 78 7.35 7.10 4.45
CA VAL A 78 8.78 7.46 4.32
C VAL A 78 9.15 8.59 5.29
N GLY A 79 8.27 9.59 5.45
CA GLY A 79 8.51 10.72 6.37
C GLY A 79 8.69 10.24 7.82
N ASP A 80 7.76 9.44 8.33
CA ASP A 80 7.79 8.96 9.70
C ASP A 80 9.01 8.06 9.97
N SER A 81 9.51 7.35 8.94
CA SER A 81 10.70 6.50 9.08
C SER A 81 11.99 7.26 9.41
N PHE A 82 12.07 8.55 9.07
CA PHE A 82 13.20 9.39 9.48
C PHE A 82 13.10 9.81 10.95
N HIS A 83 11.89 9.91 11.49
CA HIS A 83 11.67 10.27 12.88
C HIS A 83 11.86 9.07 13.82
N ASP A 84 11.43 7.88 13.37
CA ASP A 84 11.60 6.63 14.12
C ASP A 84 12.11 5.50 13.22
N PRO A 85 13.42 5.49 12.91
CA PRO A 85 14.02 4.46 12.07
C PRO A 85 14.05 3.08 12.74
N LEU A 86 14.22 3.00 14.06
CA LEU A 86 14.29 1.74 14.79
C LEU A 86 12.91 1.10 14.89
N GLY A 87 11.85 1.84 15.25
CA GLY A 87 10.48 1.34 15.24
C GLY A 87 10.04 0.92 13.85
N THR A 88 10.40 1.70 12.79
CA THR A 88 10.17 1.32 11.40
C THR A 88 10.82 -0.01 11.05
N TRP A 89 12.06 -0.23 11.49
CA TRP A 89 12.79 -1.48 11.28
C TRP A 89 12.13 -2.64 12.01
N ASP A 90 11.80 -2.47 13.29
CA ASP A 90 11.20 -3.54 14.11
C ASP A 90 9.84 -3.98 13.56
N VAL A 91 9.00 -3.02 13.15
CA VAL A 91 7.70 -3.32 12.52
C VAL A 91 7.88 -3.99 11.17
N ASN A 92 8.68 -3.42 10.25
CA ASN A 92 8.73 -3.86 8.86
C ASN A 92 9.62 -5.08 8.65
N ALA A 93 10.85 -5.09 9.20
CA ALA A 93 11.83 -6.15 8.98
C ALA A 93 11.68 -7.27 10.02
N THR A 94 11.79 -6.94 11.31
CA THR A 94 11.72 -7.94 12.37
C THR A 94 10.32 -8.51 12.50
N GLY A 95 9.28 -7.69 12.35
CA GLY A 95 7.88 -8.13 12.32
C GLY A 95 7.59 -9.11 11.19
N THR A 96 8.12 -8.86 9.99
CA THR A 96 8.04 -9.81 8.87
C THR A 96 8.72 -11.15 9.21
N LEU A 97 9.92 -11.11 9.82
CA LEU A 97 10.62 -12.32 10.23
C LEU A 97 9.81 -13.11 11.28
N ARG A 98 9.21 -12.41 12.27
CA ARG A 98 8.34 -13.06 13.28
C ARG A 98 7.16 -13.76 12.63
N ILE A 99 6.45 -13.09 11.70
CA ILE A 99 5.34 -13.69 10.96
C ILE A 99 5.84 -14.93 10.19
N ALA A 100 6.87 -14.78 9.35
CA ALA A 100 7.37 -15.88 8.52
C ALA A 100 7.82 -17.09 9.35
N SER A 101 8.46 -16.85 10.51
CA SER A 101 8.93 -17.92 11.41
C SER A 101 7.81 -18.63 12.17
N ALA A 102 6.65 -17.99 12.36
CA ALA A 102 5.51 -18.57 13.06
C ALA A 102 4.59 -19.40 12.14
N LEU A 103 4.74 -19.30 10.81
CA LEU A 103 3.86 -19.96 9.88
C LEU A 103 4.08 -21.48 9.85
N PRO A 104 3.00 -22.26 9.68
CA PRO A 104 3.11 -23.71 9.53
C PRO A 104 3.80 -24.05 8.20
N LYS A 105 4.50 -25.19 8.16
CA LYS A 105 5.09 -25.73 6.93
C LYS A 105 4.03 -25.90 5.86
N GLY A 106 4.38 -25.52 4.63
CA GLY A 106 3.48 -25.55 3.47
C GLY A 106 2.61 -24.30 3.32
N ALA A 107 2.51 -23.45 4.35
CA ALA A 107 1.77 -22.18 4.23
C ALA A 107 2.38 -21.28 3.15
N ARG A 108 1.51 -20.51 2.48
CA ARG A 108 1.91 -19.56 1.45
C ARG A 108 1.89 -18.14 1.99
N LEU A 109 2.99 -17.39 1.81
CA LEU A 109 3.14 -16.01 2.27
C LEU A 109 3.32 -15.08 1.07
N LEU A 110 2.40 -14.15 0.88
CA LEU A 110 2.63 -12.97 0.06
C LEU A 110 3.13 -11.83 0.97
N LEU A 111 4.39 -11.45 0.79
CA LEU A 111 4.97 -10.28 1.44
C LEU A 111 4.77 -9.04 0.60
N VAL A 112 4.13 -8.02 1.15
CA VAL A 112 4.03 -6.71 0.50
C VAL A 112 5.26 -5.88 0.82
N SER A 113 6.12 -5.73 -0.17
CA SER A 113 7.30 -4.86 -0.19
C SER A 113 7.02 -3.54 -0.91
N SER A 114 8.06 -2.81 -1.28
CA SER A 114 7.95 -1.49 -1.90
C SER A 114 8.99 -1.29 -3.01
N ALA A 115 8.60 -0.57 -4.06
CA ALA A 115 9.50 -0.07 -5.09
C ALA A 115 10.58 0.90 -4.56
N GLU A 116 10.33 1.53 -3.42
CA GLU A 116 11.33 2.37 -2.74
C GLU A 116 12.63 1.61 -2.41
N ALA A 117 12.56 0.28 -2.26
CA ALA A 117 13.73 -0.57 -2.02
C ALA A 117 14.76 -0.54 -3.16
N TYR A 118 14.36 -0.20 -4.39
CA TYR A 118 15.28 -0.01 -5.50
C TYR A 118 16.17 1.22 -5.35
N GLY A 119 15.70 2.24 -4.58
CA GLY A 119 16.39 3.50 -4.38
C GLY A 119 16.37 4.41 -5.61
N ALA A 120 17.40 5.26 -5.73
CA ALA A 120 17.53 6.19 -6.83
C ALA A 120 18.04 5.46 -8.10
N VAL A 121 17.11 5.19 -9.01
CA VAL A 121 17.40 4.57 -10.31
C VAL A 121 17.46 5.66 -11.38
N PRO A 122 18.54 5.74 -12.19
CA PRO A 122 18.62 6.68 -13.31
C PRO A 122 17.43 6.52 -14.27
N GLU A 123 16.93 7.64 -14.83
CA GLU A 123 15.76 7.60 -15.72
C GLU A 123 15.97 6.69 -16.94
N GLN A 124 17.17 6.70 -17.50
CA GLN A 124 17.51 5.86 -18.67
C GLN A 124 17.55 4.36 -18.37
N GLU A 125 17.50 3.97 -17.09
CA GLU A 125 17.48 2.58 -16.64
C GLU A 125 16.08 2.15 -16.15
N GLN A 126 15.06 2.95 -16.44
CA GLN A 126 13.65 2.67 -16.15
C GLN A 126 12.90 2.39 -17.46
N PRO A 127 11.87 1.51 -17.46
CA PRO A 127 11.21 0.93 -16.28
C PRO A 127 12.08 -0.08 -15.51
N ILE A 128 11.89 -0.13 -14.19
CA ILE A 128 12.70 -0.94 -13.27
C ILE A 128 12.22 -2.39 -13.30
N ALA A 129 13.09 -3.34 -13.70
CA ALA A 129 12.81 -4.75 -13.62
C ALA A 129 13.18 -5.34 -12.23
N GLU A 130 12.60 -6.52 -11.89
CA GLU A 130 12.71 -7.10 -10.55
C GLU A 130 14.09 -7.64 -10.20
N ASP A 131 14.94 -7.89 -11.19
CA ASP A 131 16.33 -8.34 -11.00
C ASP A 131 17.31 -7.20 -10.69
N ARG A 132 16.83 -5.96 -10.73
CA ARG A 132 17.65 -4.82 -10.33
C ARG A 132 18.07 -4.93 -8.85
N PRO A 133 19.36 -4.72 -8.52
CA PRO A 133 19.84 -4.70 -7.16
C PRO A 133 19.16 -3.62 -6.30
N LEU A 134 18.83 -3.98 -5.06
CA LEU A 134 18.25 -3.04 -4.11
C LEU A 134 19.32 -2.07 -3.59
N ARG A 135 19.00 -0.77 -3.58
CA ARG A 135 19.85 0.31 -3.07
C ARG A 135 19.01 1.34 -2.30
N PRO A 136 18.39 0.92 -1.18
CA PRO A 136 17.48 1.78 -0.44
C PRO A 136 18.16 3.06 0.04
N CYS A 137 17.50 4.22 -0.11
CA CYS A 137 18.05 5.53 0.25
C CYS A 137 17.31 6.21 1.41
N ASN A 138 16.42 5.52 2.10
CA ASN A 138 15.75 5.97 3.31
C ASN A 138 15.47 4.81 4.27
N PRO A 139 15.18 5.06 5.56
CA PRO A 139 14.98 3.99 6.56
C PRO A 139 13.81 3.07 6.22
N TYR A 140 12.71 3.59 5.68
CA TYR A 140 11.57 2.79 5.21
C TYR A 140 11.98 1.82 4.11
N ALA A 141 12.65 2.30 3.08
CA ALA A 141 13.13 1.48 1.97
C ALA A 141 14.09 0.38 2.44
N ALA A 142 15.01 0.73 3.37
CA ALA A 142 15.94 -0.24 3.96
C ALA A 142 15.21 -1.33 4.75
N SER A 143 14.21 -0.97 5.55
CA SER A 143 13.41 -1.93 6.32
C SER A 143 12.60 -2.87 5.40
N LYS A 144 12.08 -2.37 4.26
CA LYS A 144 11.38 -3.20 3.28
C LYS A 144 12.33 -4.15 2.54
N ALA A 145 13.53 -3.70 2.17
CA ALA A 145 14.55 -4.57 1.57
C ALA A 145 14.99 -5.69 2.55
N ALA A 146 15.17 -5.37 3.83
CA ALA A 146 15.48 -6.34 4.86
C ALA A 146 14.34 -7.35 5.09
N ALA A 147 13.09 -6.89 5.06
CA ALA A 147 11.91 -7.74 5.14
C ALA A 147 11.87 -8.79 4.01
N GLU A 148 12.20 -8.39 2.77
CA GLU A 148 12.28 -9.33 1.65
C GLU A 148 13.32 -10.43 1.90
N MET A 149 14.54 -10.04 2.29
CA MET A 149 15.61 -11.00 2.58
C MET A 149 15.23 -11.95 3.70
N ALA A 150 14.64 -11.44 4.79
CA ALA A 150 14.21 -12.24 5.93
C ALA A 150 13.11 -13.25 5.54
N ALA A 151 12.09 -12.82 4.80
CA ALA A 151 11.01 -13.69 4.37
C ALA A 151 11.47 -14.75 3.36
N LEU A 152 12.28 -14.37 2.37
CA LEU A 152 12.82 -15.31 1.38
C LEU A 152 13.72 -16.36 2.05
N GLN A 153 14.61 -15.96 2.97
CA GLN A 153 15.43 -16.89 3.73
C GLN A 153 14.59 -17.84 4.59
N ALA A 154 13.52 -17.33 5.25
CA ALA A 154 12.60 -18.16 6.01
C ALA A 154 11.85 -19.15 5.11
N GLY A 155 11.53 -18.77 3.86
CA GLY A 155 10.97 -19.67 2.85
C GLY A 155 11.88 -20.85 2.55
N GLU A 156 13.16 -20.58 2.29
CA GLU A 156 14.16 -21.61 1.96
C GLU A 156 14.39 -22.59 3.12
N SER A 157 14.46 -22.09 4.37
CA SER A 157 14.77 -22.91 5.52
C SER A 157 13.56 -23.46 6.27
N GLY A 158 12.44 -22.74 6.25
CA GLY A 158 11.24 -23.03 7.05
C GLY A 158 10.19 -23.88 6.33
N GLY A 159 10.31 -24.07 5.02
CA GLY A 159 9.35 -24.84 4.19
C GLY A 159 8.03 -24.12 3.97
N ILE A 160 8.00 -22.78 3.99
CA ILE A 160 6.89 -21.95 3.59
C ILE A 160 7.11 -21.43 2.15
N GLN A 161 6.03 -21.12 1.43
CA GLN A 161 6.08 -20.65 0.05
C GLN A 161 5.99 -19.13 0.00
N VAL A 162 7.12 -18.44 -0.12
CA VAL A 162 7.15 -16.98 -0.09
C VAL A 162 7.10 -16.40 -1.50
N VAL A 163 6.18 -15.45 -1.72
CA VAL A 163 6.11 -14.60 -2.93
C VAL A 163 6.21 -13.14 -2.47
N VAL A 164 7.02 -12.34 -3.15
CA VAL A 164 7.21 -10.93 -2.81
C VAL A 164 6.55 -10.04 -3.85
N ALA A 165 5.71 -9.11 -3.39
CA ALA A 165 5.09 -8.05 -4.20
C ALA A 165 5.78 -6.71 -3.93
N ARG A 166 6.63 -6.22 -4.83
CA ARG A 166 7.18 -4.86 -4.77
C ARG A 166 6.17 -3.88 -5.35
N SER A 167 5.37 -3.27 -4.47
CA SER A 167 4.33 -2.34 -4.89
C SER A 167 4.91 -0.97 -5.20
N PHE A 168 4.53 -0.45 -6.36
CA PHE A 168 4.74 0.95 -6.74
C PHE A 168 3.65 1.82 -6.12
N ASN A 169 3.67 3.13 -6.42
CA ASN A 169 2.68 4.02 -5.83
C ASN A 169 1.26 3.63 -6.26
N HIS A 170 0.35 3.67 -5.33
CA HIS A 170 -1.05 3.38 -5.59
C HIS A 170 -1.95 4.31 -4.79
N THR A 171 -3.15 4.53 -5.31
CA THR A 171 -4.14 5.43 -4.73
C THR A 171 -5.56 4.91 -5.00
N GLY A 172 -6.55 5.55 -4.40
CA GLY A 172 -7.96 5.21 -4.61
C GLY A 172 -8.80 5.44 -3.36
N PRO A 173 -10.09 5.08 -3.42
CA PRO A 173 -11.02 5.23 -2.30
C PRO A 173 -10.51 4.53 -1.03
N GLY A 174 -10.52 5.24 0.09
CA GLY A 174 -10.02 4.74 1.38
C GLY A 174 -8.62 5.23 1.74
N GLN A 175 -7.87 5.85 0.82
CA GLN A 175 -6.53 6.35 1.13
C GLN A 175 -6.57 7.54 2.09
N ASP A 176 -5.70 7.50 3.10
CA ASP A 176 -5.57 8.54 4.11
C ASP A 176 -5.05 9.86 3.50
N PRO A 177 -5.62 11.03 3.89
CA PRO A 177 -5.18 12.34 3.39
C PRO A 177 -3.74 12.76 3.73
N ARG A 178 -3.01 12.02 4.56
CA ARG A 178 -1.56 12.23 4.73
C ARG A 178 -0.76 11.90 3.45
N PHE A 179 -1.34 11.16 2.50
CA PHE A 179 -0.74 10.88 1.19
C PHE A 179 -1.19 11.90 0.15
N ALA A 180 -0.28 12.25 -0.77
CA ALA A 180 -0.41 13.41 -1.65
C ALA A 180 -1.75 13.47 -2.42
N LEU A 181 -2.09 12.45 -3.23
CA LEU A 181 -3.31 12.48 -4.04
C LEU A 181 -4.58 12.50 -3.18
N ALA A 182 -4.60 11.77 -2.07
CA ALA A 182 -5.73 11.80 -1.14
C ALA A 182 -5.83 13.15 -0.41
N SER A 183 -4.70 13.81 -0.10
CA SER A 183 -4.67 15.18 0.42
C SER A 183 -5.27 16.16 -0.59
N PHE A 184 -4.90 16.05 -1.86
CA PHE A 184 -5.41 16.94 -2.92
C PHE A 184 -6.91 16.73 -3.13
N ALA A 185 -7.36 15.47 -3.20
CA ALA A 185 -8.77 15.15 -3.30
C ALA A 185 -9.59 15.70 -2.12
N ARG A 186 -9.08 15.59 -0.88
CA ARG A 186 -9.73 16.15 0.31
C ARG A 186 -9.82 17.67 0.26
N GLN A 187 -8.73 18.37 -0.13
CA GLN A 187 -8.74 19.82 -0.27
C GLN A 187 -9.78 20.25 -1.33
N LEU A 188 -9.80 19.61 -2.50
CA LEU A 188 -10.76 19.91 -3.56
C LEU A 188 -12.20 19.60 -3.15
N ALA A 189 -12.44 18.53 -2.40
CA ALA A 189 -13.75 18.23 -1.84
C ALA A 189 -14.23 19.34 -0.88
N LEU A 190 -13.33 19.86 -0.01
CA LEU A 190 -13.64 21.00 0.88
C LEU A 190 -13.93 22.27 0.09
N ILE A 191 -13.13 22.59 -0.92
CA ILE A 191 -13.35 23.75 -1.81
C ILE A 191 -14.70 23.62 -2.52
N ARG A 192 -15.01 22.44 -3.07
CA ARG A 192 -16.29 22.15 -3.74
C ARG A 192 -17.49 22.34 -2.83
N ALA A 193 -17.36 21.99 -1.56
CA ALA A 193 -18.39 22.19 -0.54
C ALA A 193 -18.49 23.63 0.00
N GLY A 194 -17.63 24.55 -0.46
CA GLY A 194 -17.59 25.94 0.03
C GLY A 194 -16.95 26.09 1.42
N GLY A 195 -16.29 25.04 1.93
CA GLY A 195 -15.67 25.00 3.25
C GLY A 195 -14.20 25.47 3.29
N ALA A 196 -13.64 25.86 2.15
CA ALA A 196 -12.26 26.36 2.04
C ALA A 196 -12.11 27.37 0.90
N GLU A 197 -11.07 28.20 0.98
CA GLU A 197 -10.67 29.07 -0.13
C GLU A 197 -10.30 28.24 -1.38
N PRO A 198 -10.51 28.77 -2.60
CA PRO A 198 -10.21 28.04 -3.85
C PRO A 198 -8.70 27.96 -4.14
N VAL A 199 -7.94 27.45 -3.16
CA VAL A 199 -6.49 27.27 -3.23
C VAL A 199 -6.15 25.82 -2.89
N LEU A 200 -5.52 25.12 -3.85
CA LEU A 200 -5.00 23.77 -3.68
C LEU A 200 -3.51 23.86 -3.34
N ARG A 201 -3.15 23.52 -2.12
CA ARG A 201 -1.76 23.52 -1.64
C ARG A 201 -1.10 22.17 -1.92
N VAL A 202 0.01 22.21 -2.65
CA VAL A 202 0.72 21.01 -3.14
C VAL A 202 2.21 21.07 -2.79
N GLY A 203 2.90 19.94 -2.88
CA GLY A 203 4.36 19.87 -2.81
C GLY A 203 5.00 19.90 -4.21
N ASN A 204 6.06 19.11 -4.41
CA ASN A 204 6.76 18.99 -5.69
C ASN A 204 5.85 18.29 -6.74
N LEU A 205 5.52 19.00 -7.81
CA LEU A 205 4.71 18.50 -8.91
C LEU A 205 5.51 17.98 -10.11
N SER A 206 6.83 18.15 -10.12
CA SER A 206 7.68 17.65 -11.21
C SER A 206 7.96 16.15 -11.12
N ALA A 207 7.79 15.56 -9.94
CA ALA A 207 8.02 14.14 -9.72
C ALA A 207 7.06 13.29 -10.56
N ARG A 208 7.59 12.24 -11.19
CA ARG A 208 6.85 11.29 -12.02
C ARG A 208 6.73 9.96 -11.29
N ARG A 209 5.52 9.42 -11.24
CA ARG A 209 5.22 8.18 -10.50
C ARG A 209 4.41 7.21 -11.35
N ASP A 210 4.72 5.93 -11.20
CA ASP A 210 3.84 4.87 -11.62
C ASP A 210 2.71 4.78 -10.59
N LEU A 211 1.51 5.14 -11.01
CA LEU A 211 0.33 5.23 -10.17
C LEU A 211 -0.69 4.17 -10.57
N LEU A 212 -1.07 3.32 -9.60
CA LEU A 212 -2.00 2.23 -9.81
C LEU A 212 -3.25 2.41 -8.92
N ASP A 213 -4.39 1.93 -9.38
CA ASP A 213 -5.61 1.86 -8.55
C ASP A 213 -5.47 0.79 -7.47
N VAL A 214 -5.93 1.07 -6.26
CA VAL A 214 -5.88 0.12 -5.13
C VAL A 214 -6.59 -1.19 -5.44
N ARG A 215 -7.67 -1.16 -6.21
CA ARG A 215 -8.43 -2.36 -6.61
C ARG A 215 -7.62 -3.23 -7.58
N ASP A 216 -6.83 -2.61 -8.46
CA ASP A 216 -5.89 -3.32 -9.33
C ASP A 216 -4.72 -3.92 -8.53
N VAL A 217 -4.26 -3.23 -7.48
CA VAL A 217 -3.27 -3.76 -6.53
C VAL A 217 -3.80 -5.00 -5.82
N VAL A 218 -5.04 -4.97 -5.31
CA VAL A 218 -5.66 -6.12 -4.65
C VAL A 218 -5.79 -7.30 -5.60
N ARG A 219 -6.25 -7.08 -6.84
CA ARG A 219 -6.30 -8.14 -7.87
C ARG A 219 -4.89 -8.70 -8.19
N ALA A 220 -3.86 -7.86 -8.15
CA ALA A 220 -2.48 -8.32 -8.31
C ALA A 220 -2.05 -9.22 -7.16
N TYR A 221 -2.36 -8.84 -5.90
CA TYR A 221 -2.02 -9.65 -4.73
C TYR A 221 -2.71 -11.01 -4.75
N VAL A 222 -4.00 -11.06 -5.07
CA VAL A 222 -4.75 -12.32 -5.23
C VAL A 222 -4.11 -13.16 -6.33
N ARG A 223 -3.81 -12.59 -7.51
CA ARG A 223 -3.14 -13.30 -8.60
C ARG A 223 -1.77 -13.85 -8.18
N LEU A 224 -0.98 -13.09 -7.44
CA LEU A 224 0.32 -13.52 -6.93
C LEU A 224 0.18 -14.63 -5.87
N MET A 225 -0.83 -14.55 -5.02
CA MET A 225 -1.13 -15.62 -4.07
C MET A 225 -1.47 -16.93 -4.79
N ASP A 226 -2.24 -16.88 -5.86
CA ASP A 226 -2.67 -18.07 -6.60
C ASP A 226 -1.57 -18.65 -7.50
N SER A 227 -0.84 -17.79 -8.22
CA SER A 227 -0.03 -18.20 -9.36
C SER A 227 1.43 -17.73 -9.31
N GLY A 228 1.81 -16.90 -8.34
CA GLY A 228 3.19 -16.45 -8.19
C GLY A 228 4.11 -17.60 -7.82
N ALA A 229 5.28 -17.72 -8.45
CA ALA A 229 6.23 -18.77 -8.12
C ALA A 229 6.89 -18.51 -6.76
N PRO A 230 6.99 -19.51 -5.87
CA PRO A 230 7.72 -19.36 -4.60
C PRO A 230 9.17 -18.90 -4.82
N GLY A 231 9.69 -18.09 -3.92
CA GLY A 231 11.02 -17.48 -4.01
C GLY A 231 11.14 -16.34 -5.03
N ARG A 232 10.05 -15.99 -5.73
CA ARG A 232 10.07 -14.94 -6.76
C ARG A 232 9.52 -13.60 -6.26
N VAL A 233 10.07 -12.55 -6.88
CA VAL A 233 9.67 -11.16 -6.69
C VAL A 233 8.92 -10.68 -7.93
N TYR A 234 7.86 -9.89 -7.71
CA TYR A 234 7.03 -9.31 -8.76
C TYR A 234 6.79 -7.83 -8.50
N ASN A 235 6.99 -6.98 -9.50
CA ASN A 235 6.60 -5.59 -9.46
C ASN A 235 5.07 -5.47 -9.63
N VAL A 236 4.44 -4.77 -8.70
CA VAL A 236 3.01 -4.43 -8.78
C VAL A 236 2.90 -2.96 -9.15
N CYS A 237 2.73 -2.69 -10.45
CA CYS A 237 2.76 -1.36 -11.04
C CYS A 237 1.91 -1.29 -12.31
N SER A 238 1.56 -0.07 -12.75
CA SER A 238 0.80 0.13 -13.98
C SER A 238 1.67 -0.05 -15.24
N GLY A 239 2.97 0.20 -15.13
CA GLY A 239 3.91 0.27 -16.26
C GLY A 239 3.86 1.60 -17.00
N ALA A 240 3.22 2.63 -16.42
CA ALA A 240 3.10 3.97 -16.99
C ALA A 240 3.37 5.05 -15.94
N ALA A 241 4.32 5.93 -16.20
CA ALA A 241 4.61 7.06 -15.32
C ALA A 241 3.75 8.27 -15.66
N ARG A 242 3.24 8.95 -14.63
CA ARG A 242 2.52 10.23 -14.71
C ARG A 242 3.21 11.25 -13.83
N SER A 243 3.27 12.51 -14.27
CA SER A 243 3.73 13.60 -13.40
C SER A 243 2.66 13.91 -12.33
N MET A 244 3.10 14.36 -11.18
CA MET A 244 2.17 14.82 -10.15
C MET A 244 1.40 16.06 -10.63
N ARG A 245 1.96 16.83 -11.59
CA ARG A 245 1.28 17.96 -12.25
C ARG A 245 0.06 17.46 -13.04
N GLU A 246 0.24 16.47 -13.92
CA GLU A 246 -0.87 15.89 -14.70
C GLU A 246 -1.97 15.34 -13.79
N ALA A 247 -1.58 14.66 -12.71
CA ALA A 247 -2.55 14.11 -11.75
C ALA A 247 -3.34 15.21 -11.01
N VAL A 248 -2.69 16.33 -10.66
CA VAL A 248 -3.35 17.48 -10.02
C VAL A 248 -4.28 18.19 -11.02
N ASP A 249 -3.83 18.44 -12.24
CA ASP A 249 -4.63 19.15 -13.24
C ASP A 249 -5.89 18.36 -13.59
N GLU A 250 -5.77 17.02 -13.75
CA GLU A 250 -6.91 16.13 -13.99
C GLU A 250 -7.86 16.08 -12.77
N LEU A 251 -7.33 16.08 -11.54
CA LEU A 251 -8.15 16.07 -10.32
C LEU A 251 -8.89 17.40 -10.12
N VAL A 252 -8.26 18.55 -10.44
CA VAL A 252 -8.92 19.87 -10.44
C VAL A 252 -10.06 19.90 -11.46
N GLU A 253 -9.82 19.41 -12.68
CA GLU A 253 -10.86 19.30 -13.72
C GLU A 253 -12.05 18.45 -13.24
N ILE A 254 -11.79 17.24 -12.72
CA ILE A 254 -12.83 16.33 -12.20
C ILE A 254 -13.62 16.99 -11.06
N SER A 255 -12.96 17.78 -10.20
CA SER A 255 -13.61 18.43 -9.06
C SER A 255 -14.63 19.50 -9.48
N GLY A 256 -14.52 20.04 -10.70
CA GLY A 256 -15.32 21.16 -11.19
C GLY A 256 -15.03 22.49 -10.48
N THR A 257 -13.98 22.54 -9.64
CA THR A 257 -13.59 23.75 -8.93
C THR A 257 -12.66 24.62 -9.80
N ARG A 258 -12.56 25.92 -9.45
CA ARG A 258 -11.57 26.84 -10.04
C ARG A 258 -10.41 27.05 -9.07
N ALA A 259 -9.96 26.00 -8.42
CA ALA A 259 -8.88 26.08 -7.44
C ALA A 259 -7.57 26.49 -8.10
N ARG A 260 -6.91 27.50 -7.52
CA ARG A 260 -5.55 27.87 -7.88
C ARG A 260 -4.57 26.93 -7.19
N VAL A 261 -3.63 26.39 -7.97
CA VAL A 261 -2.61 25.48 -7.44
C VAL A 261 -1.42 26.30 -6.93
N GLU A 262 -1.08 26.13 -5.66
CA GLU A 262 0.06 26.79 -4.98
C GLU A 262 1.01 25.75 -4.40
N VAL A 263 2.31 25.95 -4.67
CA VAL A 263 3.34 25.12 -4.03
C VAL A 263 3.58 25.61 -2.60
N ASP A 264 3.40 24.71 -1.65
CA ASP A 264 3.66 24.91 -0.24
C ASP A 264 5.05 24.31 0.08
N PRO A 265 6.04 25.12 0.48
CA PRO A 265 7.38 24.64 0.76
C PRO A 265 7.44 23.57 1.86
N GLU A 266 6.53 23.61 2.84
CA GLU A 266 6.47 22.63 3.93
C GLU A 266 6.05 21.23 3.45
N ARG A 267 5.43 21.14 2.26
CA ARG A 267 5.03 19.89 1.60
C ARG A 267 6.09 19.33 0.64
N VAL A 268 7.20 20.04 0.45
CA VAL A 268 8.31 19.59 -0.40
C VAL A 268 9.22 18.67 0.41
N ARG A 269 9.38 17.43 -0.04
CA ARG A 269 10.26 16.45 0.63
C ARG A 269 11.73 16.79 0.38
N PRO A 270 12.61 16.63 1.39
CA PRO A 270 14.05 16.87 1.23
C PRO A 270 14.70 15.96 0.19
N VAL A 271 14.23 14.71 0.09
CA VAL A 271 14.69 13.73 -0.90
C VAL A 271 13.46 13.23 -1.66
N ASP A 272 13.43 13.50 -2.95
CA ASP A 272 12.35 13.02 -3.84
C ASP A 272 12.97 12.42 -5.11
N LEU A 273 12.50 11.23 -5.50
CA LEU A 273 12.94 10.57 -6.72
C LEU A 273 12.29 11.26 -7.93
N PRO A 274 13.05 11.69 -8.96
CA PRO A 274 12.46 12.34 -10.13
C PRO A 274 11.47 11.45 -10.87
N LEU A 275 11.81 10.19 -11.03
CA LEU A 275 11.00 9.15 -11.68
C LEU A 275 11.02 7.88 -10.84
N LEU A 276 9.86 7.23 -10.73
CA LEU A 276 9.73 5.85 -10.24
C LEU A 276 8.72 5.12 -11.13
N LEU A 277 9.21 4.32 -12.06
CA LEU A 277 8.46 3.57 -13.06
C LEU A 277 8.88 2.10 -13.05
N GLY A 278 7.91 1.20 -12.94
CA GLY A 278 8.15 -0.25 -12.88
C GLY A 278 7.88 -0.98 -14.18
N ASP A 279 8.62 -2.07 -14.39
CA ASP A 279 8.29 -3.11 -15.36
C ASP A 279 7.37 -4.14 -14.68
N ASN A 280 6.18 -4.34 -15.22
CA ASN A 280 5.20 -5.32 -14.73
C ASN A 280 5.15 -6.59 -15.60
N GLY A 281 6.13 -6.83 -16.44
CA GLY A 281 6.16 -7.93 -17.40
C GLY A 281 5.99 -9.30 -16.75
N ARG A 282 6.64 -9.55 -15.60
CA ARG A 282 6.47 -10.81 -14.85
C ARG A 282 5.04 -11.03 -14.37
N LEU A 283 4.41 -9.99 -13.84
CA LEU A 283 3.03 -10.06 -13.35
C LEU A 283 2.03 -10.20 -14.51
N ARG A 284 2.27 -9.50 -15.62
CA ARG A 284 1.48 -9.69 -16.86
C ARG A 284 1.60 -11.13 -17.39
N GLY A 285 2.76 -11.75 -17.27
CA GLY A 285 2.96 -13.16 -17.62
C GLY A 285 2.10 -14.14 -16.83
N LEU A 286 1.57 -13.72 -15.66
CA LEU A 286 0.58 -14.46 -14.88
C LEU A 286 -0.87 -14.15 -15.28
N GLY A 287 -1.12 -13.38 -16.34
CA GLY A 287 -2.44 -13.03 -16.81
C GLY A 287 -3.08 -11.84 -16.08
N TRP A 288 -2.31 -11.05 -15.32
CA TRP A 288 -2.82 -9.82 -14.71
C TRP A 288 -2.49 -8.60 -15.58
N ALA A 289 -3.38 -7.62 -15.58
CA ALA A 289 -3.15 -6.29 -16.15
C ALA A 289 -3.96 -5.24 -15.37
N PRO A 290 -3.50 -3.96 -15.32
CA PRO A 290 -4.33 -2.88 -14.81
C PRO A 290 -5.61 -2.76 -15.65
N ALA A 291 -6.75 -2.58 -14.98
CA ALA A 291 -8.05 -2.51 -15.63
C ALA A 291 -8.77 -1.19 -15.37
N ILE A 292 -8.42 -0.48 -14.29
CA ILE A 292 -9.12 0.74 -13.89
C ILE A 292 -8.39 1.96 -14.47
N PRO A 293 -9.06 2.77 -15.31
CA PRO A 293 -8.48 4.00 -15.83
C PRO A 293 -8.11 4.97 -14.70
N PHE A 294 -6.97 5.63 -14.81
CA PHE A 294 -6.50 6.54 -13.74
C PHE A 294 -7.49 7.67 -13.43
N ARG A 295 -8.17 8.21 -14.46
CA ARG A 295 -9.23 9.21 -14.28
C ARG A 295 -10.37 8.69 -13.40
N GLN A 296 -10.75 7.42 -13.53
CA GLN A 296 -11.75 6.79 -12.68
C GLN A 296 -11.24 6.68 -11.23
N THR A 297 -9.97 6.32 -11.05
CA THR A 297 -9.32 6.28 -9.73
C THR A 297 -9.39 7.63 -9.03
N LEU A 298 -9.07 8.72 -9.75
CA LEU A 298 -9.11 10.08 -9.20
C LEU A 298 -10.54 10.53 -8.88
N SER A 299 -11.50 10.22 -9.75
CA SER A 299 -12.92 10.52 -9.53
C SER A 299 -13.44 9.82 -8.27
N ASP A 300 -13.20 8.50 -8.17
CA ASP A 300 -13.64 7.70 -7.02
C ASP A 300 -12.96 8.16 -5.71
N LEU A 301 -11.68 8.55 -5.78
CA LEU A 301 -10.94 9.10 -4.63
C LEU A 301 -11.55 10.43 -4.16
N LEU A 302 -11.90 11.32 -5.10
CA LEU A 302 -12.54 12.60 -4.78
C LEU A 302 -13.89 12.41 -4.12
N GLU A 303 -14.74 11.55 -4.67
CA GLU A 303 -16.07 11.27 -4.11
C GLU A 303 -15.97 10.58 -2.73
N TRP A 304 -15.00 9.68 -2.55
CA TRP A 304 -14.73 9.10 -1.24
C TRP A 304 -14.36 10.16 -0.20
N GLN A 305 -13.48 11.10 -0.54
CA GLN A 305 -13.09 12.17 0.37
C GLN A 305 -14.25 13.13 0.65
N ALA A 306 -15.10 13.42 -0.34
CA ALA A 306 -16.29 14.26 -0.18
C ALA A 306 -17.31 13.62 0.78
N GLY A 307 -17.63 12.34 0.63
CA GLY A 307 -18.55 11.63 1.50
C GLY A 307 -18.10 11.57 2.98
N ARG A 308 -16.81 11.76 3.25
CA ARG A 308 -16.26 11.82 4.61
C ARG A 308 -16.26 13.22 5.23
N LEU A 309 -16.53 14.26 4.47
CA LEU A 309 -16.72 15.62 5.03
C LEU A 309 -18.03 15.70 5.80
N ASP A 310 -19.10 15.14 5.27
CA ASP A 310 -20.43 15.19 5.85
C ASP A 310 -20.55 14.46 7.19
N THR A 311 -19.67 13.45 7.43
CA THR A 311 -19.69 12.65 8.68
C THR A 311 -18.90 13.29 9.83
N ARG A 312 -18.19 14.42 9.61
CA ARG A 312 -17.33 15.08 10.61
C ARG A 312 -17.71 16.52 10.94
N THR A 313 -18.78 17.06 10.36
CA THR A 313 -19.30 18.37 10.75
C THR A 313 -20.36 18.14 11.84
N PRO A 314 -20.09 18.44 13.15
CA PRO A 314 -21.17 18.61 14.09
C PRO A 314 -21.98 19.80 13.59
N ALA A 315 -23.29 19.67 13.58
CA ALA A 315 -24.17 20.82 13.38
C ALA A 315 -23.74 21.93 14.39
N ALA A 316 -23.29 23.05 13.84
CA ALA A 316 -23.07 24.23 14.65
C ALA A 316 -24.41 24.59 15.28
N ALA A 317 -24.49 24.47 16.60
CA ALA A 317 -25.58 24.98 17.43
C ALA A 317 -25.39 26.48 17.65
#